data_1b7f9ee09d5e52516458ad06e1b09bea
#
_entry.id   1b7f9ee09d5e52516458ad06e1b09bea
#
_cell.length_a   1.000
_cell.length_b   1.000
_cell.length_c   1.000
_cell.angle_alpha   90.00
_cell.angle_beta   90.00
_cell.angle_gamma   90.00
#
_symmetry.space_group_name_H-M   'P 1'
#
loop_
_entity.id
_entity.type
_entity.pdbx_description
1 polymer ?
#
loop_
_entity_poly.entity_id
_entity_poly.type
_entity_poly.pdbx_seq_one_letter_code
_entity_poly.pdbx_strand_id
1 'polypeptide(L)'
;MQIIKKEIIYSSRSEHFNLVGLGDIHLGNIGCDIRKLNEIIKWIKETPRTFWIGMGDYVESIIPTDPRFDPYSIDPSYNIKNLSRLIPMQIDDICALLMPIKHKCLAILTGNHEENVRLRFNFDITFEIARKLGVQNLGYDGWVRLQFRRKARNSIGSNFAYKIYASHGFGGARKSGAKVNRLEDVATYMDADIIM
;
A
#
# COMPACT_ATOMS: atom_id res chain seq x y z
N MET A 1 -10.63 -13.29 -4.10
CA MET A 1 -10.37 -11.89 -4.48
C MET A 1 -11.37 -11.00 -3.76
N GLN A 2 -10.90 -9.98 -3.06
CA GLN A 2 -11.74 -9.05 -2.29
C GLN A 2 -12.06 -7.80 -3.09
N ILE A 3 -13.22 -7.19 -2.82
CA ILE A 3 -13.66 -5.95 -3.47
C ILE A 3 -14.04 -4.94 -2.40
N ILE A 4 -13.34 -3.82 -2.39
CA ILE A 4 -13.66 -2.68 -1.52
C ILE A 4 -14.44 -1.64 -2.32
N LYS A 5 -15.51 -1.11 -1.73
CA LYS A 5 -16.32 -0.04 -2.33
C LYS A 5 -16.19 1.22 -1.50
N LYS A 6 -15.87 2.33 -2.16
CA LYS A 6 -15.81 3.66 -1.54
C LYS A 6 -16.68 4.62 -2.32
N GLU A 7 -17.66 5.21 -1.65
CA GLU A 7 -18.45 6.31 -2.22
C GLU A 7 -17.73 7.64 -1.97
N ILE A 8 -17.66 8.46 -3.01
CA ILE A 8 -17.09 9.80 -3.00
C ILE A 8 -18.15 10.78 -3.49
N ILE A 9 -18.55 11.70 -2.61
CA ILE A 9 -19.50 12.75 -2.95
C ILE A 9 -18.73 13.97 -3.44
N TYR A 10 -19.13 14.51 -4.60
CA TYR A 10 -18.55 15.74 -5.15
C TYR A 10 -19.63 16.72 -5.56
N SER A 11 -19.31 18.01 -5.65
CA SER A 11 -20.26 19.08 -5.94
C SER A 11 -20.01 19.72 -7.30
N SER A 12 -18.77 19.80 -7.75
CA SER A 12 -18.38 20.44 -9.00
C SER A 12 -17.55 19.51 -9.89
N ARG A 13 -17.70 19.66 -11.21
CA ARG A 13 -16.86 18.96 -12.19
C ARG A 13 -15.40 19.46 -12.20
N SER A 14 -15.13 20.60 -11.57
CA SER A 14 -13.77 21.15 -11.39
C SER A 14 -13.04 20.59 -10.18
N GLU A 15 -13.68 19.72 -9.39
CA GLU A 15 -13.00 19.06 -8.27
C GLU A 15 -12.03 18.00 -8.76
N HIS A 16 -10.81 18.06 -8.23
CA HIS A 16 -9.75 17.10 -8.51
C HIS A 16 -9.60 16.12 -7.35
N PHE A 17 -9.33 14.88 -7.68
CA PHE A 17 -9.10 13.80 -6.71
C PHE A 17 -7.75 13.16 -7.01
N ASN A 18 -6.97 12.90 -5.98
CA ASN A 18 -5.68 12.26 -6.10
C ASN A 18 -5.79 10.83 -5.59
N LEU A 19 -5.22 9.90 -6.35
CA LEU A 19 -5.01 8.52 -5.95
C LEU A 19 -3.51 8.25 -5.91
N VAL A 20 -3.02 7.73 -4.80
CA VAL A 20 -1.59 7.50 -4.54
C VAL A 20 -1.37 6.03 -4.25
N GLY A 21 -0.44 5.40 -4.95
CA GLY A 21 0.16 4.12 -4.54
C GLY A 21 1.31 4.40 -3.59
N LEU A 22 1.27 3.82 -2.40
CA LEU A 22 2.31 3.98 -1.38
C LEU A 22 2.81 2.60 -0.95
N GLY A 23 4.02 2.23 -1.36
CA GLY A 23 4.63 0.93 -1.08
C GLY A 23 6.13 0.96 -1.26
N ASP A 24 6.77 -0.21 -1.23
CA ASP A 24 8.23 -0.38 -1.31
C ASP A 24 8.99 0.53 -0.33
N ILE A 25 8.46 0.65 0.89
CA ILE A 25 9.00 1.54 1.92
C ILE A 25 10.22 0.92 2.58
N HIS A 26 10.18 -0.40 2.82
CA HIS A 26 11.25 -1.16 3.45
C HIS A 26 11.75 -0.52 4.75
N LEU A 27 10.81 -0.09 5.62
CA LEU A 27 11.16 0.50 6.91
C LEU A 27 12.00 -0.48 7.74
N GLY A 28 13.15 -0.01 8.21
CA GLY A 28 14.13 -0.84 8.90
C GLY A 28 15.32 -1.24 8.03
N ASN A 29 15.29 -0.92 6.73
CA ASN A 29 16.45 -0.98 5.85
C ASN A 29 17.17 0.36 5.84
N ILE A 30 18.50 0.36 5.84
CA ILE A 30 19.32 1.59 5.76
C ILE A 30 19.03 2.41 4.49
N GLY A 31 18.55 1.78 3.43
CA GLY A 31 18.16 2.43 2.18
C GLY A 31 16.77 3.10 2.21
N CYS A 32 16.02 2.97 3.31
CA CYS A 32 14.71 3.60 3.43
C CYS A 32 14.83 5.12 3.55
N ASP A 33 14.29 5.86 2.59
CA ASP A 33 14.27 7.35 2.66
C ASP A 33 13.10 7.83 3.52
N ILE A 34 13.31 7.81 4.83
CA ILE A 34 12.34 8.29 5.84
C ILE A 34 11.96 9.75 5.62
N ARG A 35 12.90 10.59 5.15
CA ARG A 35 12.62 12.00 4.88
C ARG A 35 11.59 12.11 3.77
N LYS A 36 11.81 11.40 2.66
CA LYS A 36 10.88 11.38 1.52
C LYS A 36 9.52 10.81 1.89
N LEU A 37 9.51 9.73 2.68
CA LEU A 37 8.26 9.16 3.19
C LEU A 37 7.46 10.18 4.01
N ASN A 38 8.11 10.91 4.92
CA ASN A 38 7.45 11.94 5.72
C ASN A 38 6.92 13.10 4.87
N GLU A 39 7.64 13.52 3.82
CA GLU A 39 7.17 14.52 2.86
C GLU A 39 5.88 14.06 2.16
N ILE A 40 5.85 12.80 1.69
CA ILE A 40 4.68 12.21 1.03
C ILE A 40 3.50 12.10 1.99
N ILE A 41 3.72 11.61 3.21
CA ILE A 41 2.70 11.51 4.25
C ILE A 41 2.12 12.90 4.56
N LYS A 42 2.97 13.89 4.73
CA LYS A 42 2.54 15.28 4.95
C LYS A 42 1.69 15.78 3.78
N TRP A 43 2.15 15.57 2.56
CA TRP A 43 1.41 15.98 1.36
C TRP A 43 0.03 15.28 1.28
N ILE A 44 -0.05 13.97 1.49
CA ILE A 44 -1.31 13.23 1.53
C ILE A 44 -2.23 13.80 2.62
N LYS A 45 -1.68 14.07 3.82
CA LYS A 45 -2.44 14.60 4.95
C LYS A 45 -3.08 15.96 4.63
N GLU A 46 -2.28 16.88 4.08
CA GLU A 46 -2.63 18.27 3.86
C GLU A 46 -3.46 18.49 2.58
N THR A 47 -3.27 17.62 1.56
CA THR A 47 -3.97 17.78 0.29
C THR A 47 -5.40 17.25 0.36
N PRO A 48 -6.43 18.09 0.15
CA PRO A 48 -7.82 17.62 0.14
C PRO A 48 -8.09 16.60 -0.96
N ARG A 49 -9.09 15.74 -0.76
CA ARG A 49 -9.55 14.75 -1.76
C ARG A 49 -8.44 13.83 -2.27
N THR A 50 -7.44 13.56 -1.42
CA THR A 50 -6.38 12.60 -1.69
C THR A 50 -6.70 11.29 -0.99
N PHE A 51 -6.62 10.19 -1.73
CA PHE A 51 -6.75 8.83 -1.25
C PHE A 51 -5.49 8.05 -1.57
N TRP A 52 -5.20 7.02 -0.78
CA TRP A 52 -4.05 6.18 -1.04
C TRP A 52 -4.37 4.70 -0.88
N ILE A 53 -3.65 3.88 -1.62
CA ILE A 53 -3.63 2.42 -1.51
C ILE A 53 -2.21 2.04 -1.11
N GLY A 54 -2.09 1.24 -0.05
CA GLY A 54 -0.82 0.65 0.33
C GLY A 54 -0.46 -0.48 -0.61
N MET A 55 0.75 -0.43 -1.20
CA MET A 55 1.16 -1.33 -2.26
C MET A 55 2.06 -2.48 -1.78
N GLY A 56 2.22 -2.68 -0.46
CA GLY A 56 3.08 -3.73 0.13
C GLY A 56 4.51 -3.27 0.38
N ASP A 57 5.30 -4.18 0.93
CA ASP A 57 6.70 -3.99 1.33
C ASP A 57 6.87 -2.75 2.24
N TYR A 58 6.03 -2.70 3.29
CA TYR A 58 6.05 -1.60 4.26
C TYR A 58 7.26 -1.64 5.17
N VAL A 59 7.66 -2.86 5.54
CA VAL A 59 8.76 -3.11 6.46
C VAL A 59 9.77 -4.04 5.81
N GLU A 60 11.03 -3.91 6.21
CA GLU A 60 12.10 -4.75 5.66
C GLU A 60 11.88 -6.23 6.03
N SER A 61 11.52 -6.52 7.27
CA SER A 61 11.18 -7.83 7.82
C SER A 61 12.15 -8.98 7.50
N ILE A 62 13.34 -8.70 6.99
CA ILE A 62 14.40 -9.69 6.74
C ILE A 62 15.07 -10.03 8.07
N ILE A 63 14.95 -11.29 8.46
CA ILE A 63 15.50 -11.82 9.73
C ILE A 63 16.72 -12.71 9.45
N PRO A 64 17.54 -13.03 10.48
CA PRO A 64 18.80 -13.77 10.29
C PRO A 64 18.68 -15.13 9.59
N THR A 65 17.53 -15.76 9.55
CA THR A 65 17.28 -17.00 8.84
C THR A 65 16.89 -16.83 7.36
N ASP A 66 16.68 -15.59 6.91
CA ASP A 66 16.45 -15.31 5.49
C ASP A 66 17.80 -15.29 4.74
N PRO A 67 17.93 -15.97 3.58
CA PRO A 67 19.17 -15.94 2.78
C PRO A 67 19.61 -14.55 2.33
N ARG A 68 18.69 -13.58 2.33
CA ARG A 68 18.97 -12.17 1.97
C ARG A 68 19.44 -11.35 3.17
N PHE A 69 19.56 -11.97 4.36
CA PHE A 69 19.92 -11.24 5.57
C PHE A 69 21.33 -10.68 5.46
N ASP A 70 21.43 -9.37 5.55
CA ASP A 70 22.67 -8.64 5.68
C ASP A 70 22.57 -7.72 6.91
N PRO A 71 23.37 -7.97 7.96
CA PRO A 71 23.36 -7.14 9.17
C PRO A 71 23.74 -5.69 8.90
N TYR A 72 24.45 -5.41 7.82
CA TYR A 72 24.81 -4.04 7.42
C TYR A 72 23.70 -3.29 6.69
N SER A 73 22.68 -3.99 6.23
CA SER A 73 21.49 -3.38 5.63
C SER A 73 20.43 -2.94 6.65
N ILE A 74 20.60 -3.33 7.91
CA ILE A 74 19.65 -2.97 8.99
C ILE A 74 19.91 -1.52 9.41
N ASP A 75 18.84 -0.73 9.46
CA ASP A 75 18.90 0.62 10.02
C ASP A 75 19.40 0.57 11.47
N PRO A 76 20.39 1.41 11.86
CA PRO A 76 20.99 1.39 13.19
C PRO A 76 20.01 1.61 14.36
N SER A 77 18.84 2.18 14.11
CA SER A 77 17.77 2.29 15.12
C SER A 77 17.21 0.92 15.56
N TYR A 78 17.31 -0.09 14.69
CA TYR A 78 16.96 -1.49 14.96
C TYR A 78 18.21 -2.31 15.27
N ASN A 79 18.77 -2.14 16.45
CA ASN A 79 20.05 -2.75 16.78
C ASN A 79 19.95 -4.29 16.95
N ILE A 80 21.11 -4.96 16.80
CA ILE A 80 21.24 -6.43 16.88
C ILE A 80 20.70 -7.02 18.19
N LYS A 81 20.73 -6.27 19.29
CA LYS A 81 20.19 -6.73 20.59
C LYS A 81 18.68 -6.92 20.59
N ASN A 82 18.00 -6.32 19.62
CA ASN A 82 16.53 -6.36 19.48
C ASN A 82 16.05 -7.25 18.33
N LEU A 83 16.92 -8.09 17.75
CA LEU A 83 16.55 -8.94 16.60
C LEU A 83 15.31 -9.81 16.83
N SER A 84 15.10 -10.31 18.06
CA SER A 84 13.90 -11.07 18.43
C SER A 84 12.61 -10.24 18.39
N ARG A 85 12.71 -8.91 18.39
CA ARG A 85 11.58 -7.98 18.35
C ARG A 85 11.58 -7.10 17.10
N LEU A 86 12.47 -7.38 16.15
CA LEU A 86 12.69 -6.56 14.96
C LEU A 86 11.36 -6.30 14.20
N ILE A 87 10.66 -7.36 13.83
CA ILE A 87 9.40 -7.25 13.08
C ILE A 87 8.32 -6.50 13.87
N PRO A 88 8.02 -6.83 15.13
CA PRO A 88 7.08 -6.05 15.94
C PRO A 88 7.42 -4.55 16.03
N MET A 89 8.70 -4.20 16.20
CA MET A 89 9.12 -2.80 16.23
C MET A 89 8.90 -2.10 14.91
N GLN A 90 9.27 -2.73 13.80
CA GLN A 90 9.04 -2.18 12.46
C GLN A 90 7.53 -1.97 12.18
N ILE A 91 6.67 -2.90 12.63
CA ILE A 91 5.21 -2.76 12.53
C ILE A 91 4.71 -1.56 13.35
N ASP A 92 5.20 -1.38 14.57
CA ASP A 92 4.80 -0.27 15.41
C ASP A 92 5.19 1.07 14.79
N ASP A 93 6.41 1.15 14.28
CA ASP A 93 6.97 2.37 13.71
C ASP A 93 6.27 2.75 12.38
N ILE A 94 6.05 1.79 11.48
CA ILE A 94 5.31 2.07 10.23
C ILE A 94 3.85 2.46 10.50
N CYS A 95 3.21 1.83 11.48
CA CYS A 95 1.88 2.22 11.89
C CYS A 95 1.84 3.64 12.47
N ALA A 96 2.83 4.02 13.27
CA ALA A 96 2.93 5.39 13.80
C ALA A 96 3.07 6.42 12.67
N LEU A 97 3.90 6.12 11.66
CA LEU A 97 4.09 6.98 10.49
C LEU A 97 2.80 7.12 9.65
N LEU A 98 2.08 6.03 9.41
CA LEU A 98 0.89 6.03 8.56
C LEU A 98 -0.40 6.45 9.28
N MET A 99 -0.42 6.45 10.62
CA MET A 99 -1.59 6.81 11.42
C MET A 99 -2.22 8.16 11.05
N PRO A 100 -1.44 9.24 10.76
CA PRO A 100 -2.01 10.53 10.39
C PRO A 100 -2.83 10.53 9.10
N ILE A 101 -2.61 9.55 8.21
CA ILE A 101 -3.26 9.46 6.89
C ILE A 101 -4.19 8.27 6.76
N LYS A 102 -4.41 7.48 7.81
CA LYS A 102 -5.24 6.27 7.77
C LYS A 102 -6.66 6.49 7.27
N HIS A 103 -7.24 7.64 7.58
CA HIS A 103 -8.61 7.99 7.18
C HIS A 103 -8.77 8.22 5.67
N LYS A 104 -7.67 8.42 4.95
CA LYS A 104 -7.58 8.53 3.49
C LYS A 104 -7.15 7.23 2.81
N CYS A 105 -6.84 6.19 3.59
CA CYS A 105 -6.51 4.87 3.09
C CYS A 105 -7.76 4.19 2.53
N LEU A 106 -7.65 3.67 1.32
CA LEU A 106 -8.69 2.83 0.72
C LEU A 106 -8.50 1.38 1.12
N ALA A 107 -7.27 0.90 1.03
CA ALA A 107 -6.86 -0.45 1.37
C ALA A 107 -5.34 -0.55 1.47
N ILE A 108 -4.86 -1.67 2.00
CA ILE A 108 -3.44 -2.05 1.93
C ILE A 108 -3.28 -3.44 1.31
N LEU A 109 -2.19 -3.63 0.58
CA LEU A 109 -1.79 -4.91 -0.02
C LEU A 109 -0.64 -5.54 0.77
N THR A 110 -0.48 -6.84 0.60
CA THR A 110 0.67 -7.59 1.12
C THR A 110 1.80 -7.55 0.10
N GLY A 111 2.99 -7.19 0.52
CA GLY A 111 4.19 -7.27 -0.29
C GLY A 111 4.91 -8.62 -0.19
N ASN A 112 5.96 -8.79 -0.98
CA ASN A 112 6.71 -10.05 -0.96
C ASN A 112 7.57 -10.21 0.31
N HIS A 113 7.94 -9.13 0.97
CA HIS A 113 8.64 -9.19 2.26
C HIS A 113 7.71 -9.72 3.36
N GLU A 114 6.51 -9.16 3.47
CA GLU A 114 5.49 -9.61 4.42
C GLU A 114 5.03 -11.06 4.13
N GLU A 115 4.83 -11.39 2.85
CA GLU A 115 4.42 -12.73 2.43
C GLU A 115 5.46 -13.80 2.78
N ASN A 116 6.74 -13.51 2.64
CA ASN A 116 7.81 -14.40 3.06
C ASN A 116 7.74 -14.75 4.56
N VAL A 117 7.47 -13.75 5.40
CA VAL A 117 7.31 -13.96 6.85
C VAL A 117 6.06 -14.80 7.12
N ARG A 118 4.96 -14.52 6.43
CA ARG A 118 3.71 -15.28 6.56
C ARG A 118 3.91 -16.75 6.22
N LEU A 119 4.58 -17.05 5.10
CA LEU A 119 4.82 -18.43 4.66
C LEU A 119 5.79 -19.20 5.56
N ARG A 120 6.82 -18.54 6.08
CA ARG A 120 7.86 -19.20 6.88
C ARG A 120 7.52 -19.32 8.35
N PHE A 121 6.80 -18.33 8.91
CA PHE A 121 6.60 -18.20 10.36
C PHE A 121 5.12 -18.14 10.76
N ASN A 122 4.20 -18.27 9.78
CA ASN A 122 2.76 -18.15 10.02
C ASN A 122 2.38 -16.86 10.76
N PHE A 123 3.09 -15.76 10.45
CA PHE A 123 2.84 -14.45 11.04
C PHE A 123 2.54 -13.45 9.92
N ASP A 124 1.31 -12.92 9.91
CA ASP A 124 0.83 -12.00 8.88
C ASP A 124 1.06 -10.54 9.30
N ILE A 125 2.18 -9.97 8.82
CA ILE A 125 2.57 -8.58 9.08
C ILE A 125 1.51 -7.61 8.55
N THR A 126 1.01 -7.84 7.33
CA THR A 126 0.02 -6.95 6.71
C THR A 126 -1.29 -6.94 7.50
N PHE A 127 -1.73 -8.10 7.99
CA PHE A 127 -2.88 -8.18 8.88
C PHE A 127 -2.69 -7.34 10.15
N GLU A 128 -1.51 -7.43 10.77
CA GLU A 128 -1.21 -6.66 11.99
C GLU A 128 -1.19 -5.15 11.71
N ILE A 129 -0.60 -4.71 10.58
CA ILE A 129 -0.63 -3.31 10.16
C ILE A 129 -2.07 -2.86 9.91
N ALA A 130 -2.85 -3.63 9.14
CA ALA A 130 -4.26 -3.33 8.86
C ALA A 130 -5.08 -3.18 10.14
N ARG A 131 -4.92 -4.12 11.07
CA ARG A 131 -5.59 -4.12 12.37
C ARG A 131 -5.25 -2.90 13.22
N LYS A 132 -3.96 -2.54 13.30
CA LYS A 132 -3.49 -1.38 14.08
C LYS A 132 -3.97 -0.05 13.48
N LEU A 133 -3.96 0.09 12.17
CA LEU A 133 -4.45 1.28 11.46
C LEU A 133 -5.97 1.34 11.38
N GLY A 134 -6.66 0.21 11.50
CA GLY A 134 -8.11 0.11 11.28
C GLY A 134 -8.47 0.29 9.80
N VAL A 135 -7.67 -0.27 8.88
CA VAL A 135 -7.87 -0.20 7.43
C VAL A 135 -8.15 -1.58 6.83
N GLN A 136 -8.62 -1.61 5.60
CA GLN A 136 -8.92 -2.86 4.90
C GLN A 136 -7.64 -3.51 4.34
N ASN A 137 -7.50 -4.82 4.52
CA ASN A 137 -6.45 -5.63 3.91
C ASN A 137 -7.02 -6.37 2.69
N LEU A 138 -6.45 -6.16 1.51
CA LEU A 138 -6.82 -6.83 0.26
C LEU A 138 -6.03 -8.13 -0.01
N GLY A 139 -5.03 -8.43 0.82
CA GLY A 139 -4.09 -9.50 0.52
C GLY A 139 -3.09 -9.08 -0.55
N TYR A 140 -2.69 -10.00 -1.42
CA TYR A 140 -1.65 -9.74 -2.42
C TYR A 140 -2.17 -8.91 -3.60
N ASP A 141 -3.44 -9.06 -3.93
CA ASP A 141 -4.15 -8.31 -4.95
C ASP A 141 -5.64 -8.12 -4.60
N GLY A 142 -6.27 -7.18 -5.27
CA GLY A 142 -7.71 -7.00 -5.12
C GLY A 142 -8.25 -5.79 -5.87
N TRP A 143 -9.55 -5.57 -5.67
CA TRP A 143 -10.29 -4.54 -6.37
C TRP A 143 -10.73 -3.42 -5.42
N VAL A 144 -10.56 -2.19 -5.88
CA VAL A 144 -11.15 -1.01 -5.23
C VAL A 144 -12.09 -0.33 -6.25
N ARG A 145 -13.36 -0.23 -5.88
CA ARG A 145 -14.36 0.49 -6.66
C ARG A 145 -14.60 1.85 -6.03
N LEU A 146 -14.18 2.91 -6.73
CA LEU A 146 -14.48 4.29 -6.36
C LEU A 146 -15.75 4.73 -7.07
N GLN A 147 -16.82 4.94 -6.30
CA GLN A 147 -18.10 5.39 -6.83
C GLN A 147 -18.27 6.88 -6.58
N PHE A 148 -18.27 7.67 -7.64
CA PHE A 148 -18.44 9.12 -7.59
C PHE A 148 -19.90 9.47 -7.75
N ARG A 149 -20.46 10.20 -6.79
CA ARG A 149 -21.83 10.67 -6.82
C ARG A 149 -21.86 12.20 -6.71
N ARG A 150 -22.47 12.84 -7.70
CA ARG A 150 -22.61 14.30 -7.66
C ARG A 150 -23.73 14.71 -6.71
N LYS A 151 -23.43 15.65 -5.81
CA LYS A 151 -24.44 16.27 -4.96
C LYS A 151 -25.29 17.21 -5.83
N ALA A 152 -26.57 16.90 -6.02
CA ALA A 152 -27.52 17.73 -6.76
C ALA A 152 -28.57 18.28 -5.78
N ARG A 153 -29.07 19.48 -6.06
CA ARG A 153 -30.07 20.14 -5.19
C ARG A 153 -31.40 19.40 -5.15
N ASN A 154 -31.86 18.81 -6.27
CA ASN A 154 -33.20 18.22 -6.40
C ASN A 154 -33.24 16.92 -7.23
N SER A 155 -32.13 16.26 -7.52
CA SER A 155 -32.13 15.02 -8.30
C SER A 155 -30.91 14.17 -7.99
N ILE A 156 -30.99 12.87 -8.35
CA ILE A 156 -29.82 11.98 -8.35
C ILE A 156 -28.89 12.48 -9.46
N GLY A 157 -27.80 13.16 -9.08
CA GLY A 157 -26.81 13.64 -10.02
C GLY A 157 -26.08 12.50 -10.73
N SER A 158 -25.26 12.85 -11.72
CA SER A 158 -24.47 11.86 -12.47
C SER A 158 -23.66 11.00 -11.52
N ASN A 159 -23.73 9.68 -11.77
CA ASN A 159 -23.08 8.67 -10.96
C ASN A 159 -22.15 7.88 -11.89
N PHE A 160 -20.89 7.77 -11.54
CA PHE A 160 -19.91 6.97 -12.28
C PHE A 160 -18.95 6.28 -11.30
N ALA A 161 -18.31 5.22 -11.75
CA ALA A 161 -17.40 4.48 -10.90
C ALA A 161 -16.12 4.15 -11.67
N TYR A 162 -15.00 4.17 -10.96
CA TYR A 162 -13.73 3.61 -11.42
C TYR A 162 -13.49 2.26 -10.75
N LYS A 163 -13.12 1.27 -11.57
CA LYS A 163 -12.64 -0.03 -11.15
C LYS A 163 -11.13 0.00 -11.12
N ILE A 164 -10.54 -0.12 -9.94
CA ILE A 164 -9.10 -0.14 -9.74
C ILE A 164 -8.71 -1.56 -9.39
N TYR A 165 -7.83 -2.15 -10.18
CA TYR A 165 -7.13 -3.37 -9.81
C TYR A 165 -5.77 -2.99 -9.22
N ALA A 166 -5.52 -3.41 -8.00
CA ALA A 166 -4.26 -3.16 -7.31
C ALA A 166 -3.58 -4.48 -6.96
N SER A 167 -2.30 -4.57 -7.26
CA SER A 167 -1.44 -5.72 -6.98
C SER A 167 -0.05 -5.25 -6.62
N HIS A 168 0.57 -5.87 -5.61
CA HIS A 168 1.98 -5.61 -5.32
C HIS A 168 2.90 -5.98 -6.51
N GLY A 169 2.38 -6.82 -7.43
CA GLY A 169 3.15 -7.33 -8.55
C GLY A 169 3.98 -8.56 -8.17
N PHE A 170 4.59 -9.17 -9.16
CA PHE A 170 5.40 -10.36 -8.95
C PHE A 170 6.53 -10.43 -9.97
N GLY A 171 7.67 -10.91 -9.49
CA GLY A 171 8.84 -11.29 -10.27
C GLY A 171 9.76 -10.14 -10.68
N GLY A 172 11.03 -10.35 -10.45
CA GLY A 172 12.13 -9.45 -10.83
C GLY A 172 12.50 -9.55 -12.32
N ALA A 173 11.76 -8.89 -13.20
CA ALA A 173 12.17 -8.80 -14.60
C ALA A 173 13.37 -7.84 -14.75
N ARG A 174 14.50 -8.34 -15.22
CA ARG A 174 15.71 -7.53 -15.46
C ARG A 174 15.57 -6.57 -16.65
N LYS A 175 14.73 -6.92 -17.63
CA LYS A 175 14.52 -6.11 -18.85
C LYS A 175 13.22 -5.30 -18.72
N SER A 176 13.27 -4.03 -19.09
CA SER A 176 12.11 -3.13 -19.08
C SER A 176 10.95 -3.66 -19.91
N GLY A 177 11.20 -4.23 -21.09
CA GLY A 177 10.17 -4.82 -21.93
C GLY A 177 9.39 -5.94 -21.25
N ALA A 178 10.05 -6.78 -20.43
CA ALA A 178 9.36 -7.84 -19.71
C ALA A 178 8.45 -7.31 -18.59
N LYS A 179 8.73 -6.12 -18.04
CA LYS A 179 7.85 -5.46 -17.07
C LYS A 179 6.59 -4.90 -17.76
N VAL A 180 6.77 -4.31 -18.94
CA VAL A 180 5.67 -3.79 -19.74
C VAL A 180 4.75 -4.93 -20.20
N ASN A 181 5.30 -6.02 -20.73
CA ASN A 181 4.51 -7.18 -21.17
C ASN A 181 3.65 -7.76 -20.04
N ARG A 182 4.17 -7.82 -18.80
CA ARG A 182 3.36 -8.28 -17.66
C ARG A 182 2.21 -7.34 -17.33
N LEU A 183 2.43 -6.04 -17.44
CA LEU A 183 1.35 -5.07 -17.26
C LEU A 183 0.28 -5.20 -18.36
N GLU A 184 0.70 -5.43 -19.60
CA GLU A 184 -0.18 -5.70 -20.73
C GLU A 184 -0.96 -7.00 -20.53
N ASP A 185 -0.31 -8.08 -20.03
CA ASP A 185 -0.98 -9.33 -19.70
C ASP A 185 -2.08 -9.09 -18.66
N VAL A 186 -1.77 -8.39 -17.57
CA VAL A 186 -2.77 -8.05 -16.53
C VAL A 186 -3.90 -7.22 -17.13
N ALA A 187 -3.60 -6.22 -17.95
CA ALA A 187 -4.59 -5.37 -18.60
C ALA A 187 -5.51 -6.15 -19.56
N THR A 188 -5.01 -7.25 -20.14
CA THR A 188 -5.79 -8.10 -21.03
C THR A 188 -6.85 -8.91 -20.27
N TYR A 189 -6.53 -9.35 -19.04
CA TYR A 189 -7.43 -10.20 -18.25
C TYR A 189 -8.28 -9.43 -17.24
N MET A 190 -7.86 -8.22 -16.85
CA MET A 190 -8.54 -7.43 -15.83
C MET A 190 -9.32 -6.28 -16.47
N ASP A 191 -10.65 -6.36 -16.41
CA ASP A 191 -11.54 -5.26 -16.83
C ASP A 191 -11.50 -4.11 -15.81
N ALA A 192 -10.35 -3.44 -15.74
CA ALA A 192 -10.06 -2.34 -14.83
C ALA A 192 -9.88 -1.01 -15.58
N ASP A 193 -10.37 0.08 -14.98
CA ASP A 193 -10.14 1.43 -15.49
C ASP A 193 -8.75 1.94 -15.10
N ILE A 194 -8.21 1.44 -13.96
CA ILE A 194 -6.88 1.76 -13.43
C ILE A 194 -6.23 0.47 -12.93
N ILE A 195 -4.98 0.25 -13.29
CA ILE A 195 -4.14 -0.85 -12.79
C ILE A 195 -2.96 -0.23 -12.03
N MET A 196 -2.71 -0.71 -10.81
CA MET A 196 -1.65 -0.24 -9.93
C MET A 196 -0.80 -1.40 -9.43
#